data_fc0dd333d0a04f449dad1c6077ba3db7
#
_entry.id   fc0dd333d0a04f449dad1c6077ba3db7
#
_cell.length_a   1.000
_cell.length_b   1.000
_cell.length_c   1.000
_cell.angle_alpha   90.00
_cell.angle_beta   90.00
_cell.angle_gamma   90.00
#
_symmetry.space_group_name_H-M   'P 1'
#
loop_
_entity.id
_entity.type
_entity.pdbx_description
1 polymer ?
#
loop_
_entity_poly.entity_id
_entity_poly.type
_entity_poly.pdbx_seq_one_letter_code
_entity_poly.pdbx_strand_id
1 'polypeptide(L)'
;MKVLIIGPFPPLRGGISDFNNELVKELEKNCLIDIIGFKINYPTLLRSKKKQTHKNNTLKKSITYVNPYNPFCWFRIKNLVKENKYNFVLSTYWTPLTGLSYYFINNLIGKHSKKIGLFHNLIPHEKFLFSELILKKFLKILDKTVTLSRFNNHILEKKYNSKSLDLFHPINNVKTISKEESLNYLKLDKKYEYILFFGLIRKYKGLDILLNSIKDIKSTKKNIKLIIAGEFIENIKNYKKMIKALGISNDVIIKNEFISSDEIKFYFGACEVVVQPYKKATQSGVSSLAIAYGKKIVTTNVGGLTEYLNKENSFISKTNTKSLTKKIIDALNDKSSEKIKNIRNLKDELSWNNFCKSLLKL
;
A
#
# COMPACT_ATOMS: atom_id res chain seq x y z
N MET A 1 -0.48 5.50 28.21
CA MET A 1 0.33 6.40 27.40
C MET A 1 -0.59 7.26 26.55
N LYS A 2 -0.27 8.56 26.34
CA LYS A 2 -1.06 9.49 25.52
C LYS A 2 -0.27 9.87 24.27
N VAL A 3 -0.87 9.72 23.10
CA VAL A 3 -0.23 9.92 21.79
C VAL A 3 -1.04 10.89 20.94
N LEU A 4 -0.36 11.82 20.27
CA LEU A 4 -0.97 12.67 19.25
C LEU A 4 -0.52 12.20 17.87
N ILE A 5 -1.48 11.96 16.97
CA ILE A 5 -1.18 11.61 15.57
C ILE A 5 -1.60 12.76 14.66
N ILE A 6 -0.68 13.22 13.83
CA ILE A 6 -0.87 14.34 12.90
C ILE A 6 -0.72 13.82 11.47
N GLY A 7 -1.75 14.00 10.64
CA GLY A 7 -1.70 13.56 9.24
C GLY A 7 -3.03 13.56 8.51
N PRO A 8 -3.10 12.95 7.33
CA PRO A 8 -4.36 12.76 6.62
C PRO A 8 -5.19 11.66 7.28
N PHE A 9 -6.48 11.93 7.45
CA PHE A 9 -7.48 11.01 7.98
C PHE A 9 -8.75 11.06 7.14
N PRO A 10 -9.63 10.03 7.19
CA PRO A 10 -10.97 10.17 6.59
C PRO A 10 -11.65 11.46 7.06
N PRO A 11 -12.37 12.21 6.20
CA PRO A 11 -12.88 11.78 4.90
C PRO A 11 -11.89 11.92 3.71
N LEU A 12 -10.61 12.29 3.95
CA LEU A 12 -9.63 12.36 2.87
C LEU A 12 -9.39 10.97 2.26
N ARG A 13 -9.34 10.90 0.93
CA ARG A 13 -9.06 9.65 0.18
C ARG A 13 -7.57 9.37 0.12
N GLY A 14 -7.22 8.10 0.21
CA GLY A 14 -5.88 7.59 -0.10
C GLY A 14 -5.34 6.62 0.92
N GLY A 15 -4.42 5.78 0.48
CA GLY A 15 -3.87 4.70 1.30
C GLY A 15 -3.24 5.16 2.62
N ILE A 16 -2.76 6.41 2.70
CA ILE A 16 -2.20 6.96 3.94
C ILE A 16 -3.29 7.33 4.93
N SER A 17 -4.43 7.86 4.45
CA SER A 17 -5.60 8.12 5.29
C SER A 17 -6.15 6.82 5.86
N ASP A 18 -6.22 5.77 5.03
CA ASP A 18 -6.67 4.44 5.44
C ASP A 18 -5.68 3.80 6.42
N PHE A 19 -4.37 3.92 6.16
CA PHE A 19 -3.32 3.47 7.06
C PHE A 19 -3.41 4.15 8.44
N ASN A 20 -3.53 5.47 8.48
CA ASN A 20 -3.64 6.22 9.73
C ASN A 20 -4.90 5.84 10.51
N ASN A 21 -5.99 5.57 9.83
CA ASN A 21 -7.23 5.08 10.44
C ASN A 21 -7.04 3.72 11.13
N GLU A 22 -6.40 2.76 10.45
CA GLU A 22 -6.12 1.44 11.03
C GLU A 22 -5.08 1.52 12.15
N LEU A 23 -4.06 2.39 12.01
CA LEU A 23 -3.07 2.67 13.06
C LEU A 23 -3.73 3.16 14.35
N VAL A 24 -4.67 4.11 14.25
CA VAL A 24 -5.42 4.61 15.41
C VAL A 24 -6.23 3.51 16.05
N LYS A 25 -6.99 2.74 15.28
CA LYS A 25 -7.80 1.62 15.79
C LYS A 25 -6.97 0.61 16.59
N GLU A 26 -5.76 0.31 16.14
CA GLU A 26 -4.89 -0.63 16.84
C GLU A 26 -4.25 -0.01 18.08
N LEU A 27 -3.75 1.23 17.97
CA LEU A 27 -3.11 1.92 19.11
C LEU A 27 -4.10 2.23 20.24
N GLU A 28 -5.38 2.50 19.94
CA GLU A 28 -6.43 2.76 20.94
C GLU A 28 -6.67 1.60 21.89
N LYS A 29 -6.25 0.39 21.54
CA LYS A 29 -6.33 -0.78 22.45
C LYS A 29 -5.43 -0.61 23.69
N ASN A 30 -4.36 0.20 23.58
CA ASN A 30 -3.32 0.32 24.62
C ASN A 30 -2.98 1.78 24.99
N CYS A 31 -3.53 2.78 24.27
CA CYS A 31 -3.15 4.17 24.41
C CYS A 31 -4.35 5.10 24.32
N LEU A 32 -4.24 6.25 24.96
CA LEU A 32 -5.12 7.39 24.69
C LEU A 32 -4.61 8.11 23.43
N ILE A 33 -5.45 8.22 22.41
CA ILE A 33 -5.07 8.82 21.13
C ILE A 33 -5.85 10.08 20.89
N ASP A 34 -5.15 11.17 20.62
CA ASP A 34 -5.74 12.37 20.03
C ASP A 34 -5.30 12.51 18.57
N ILE A 35 -6.15 13.09 17.73
CA ILE A 35 -5.94 13.14 16.29
C ILE A 35 -6.06 14.57 15.78
N ILE A 36 -5.05 14.97 15.00
CA ILE A 36 -5.13 16.17 14.16
C ILE A 36 -5.14 15.73 12.71
N GLY A 37 -6.33 15.79 12.10
CA GLY A 37 -6.56 15.48 10.71
C GLY A 37 -6.33 16.67 9.78
N PHE A 38 -5.86 16.42 8.57
CA PHE A 38 -5.76 17.46 7.54
C PHE A 38 -7.10 17.63 6.81
N LYS A 39 -7.48 18.91 6.53
CA LYS A 39 -8.64 19.23 5.69
C LYS A 39 -8.38 18.99 4.21
N ILE A 40 -7.13 19.13 3.78
CA ILE A 40 -6.69 19.02 2.39
C ILE A 40 -5.32 18.36 2.33
N ASN A 41 -5.09 17.52 1.29
CA ASN A 41 -3.80 16.89 1.03
C ASN A 41 -2.89 17.78 0.18
N TYR A 42 -3.48 18.54 -0.75
CA TYR A 42 -2.75 19.40 -1.70
C TYR A 42 -3.37 20.79 -1.72
N PRO A 43 -2.54 21.85 -1.87
CA PRO A 43 -3.03 23.21 -2.09
C PRO A 43 -3.98 23.29 -3.30
N THR A 44 -4.88 24.26 -3.27
CA THR A 44 -5.94 24.41 -4.30
C THR A 44 -5.40 24.54 -5.72
N LEU A 45 -4.24 25.17 -5.89
CA LEU A 45 -3.54 25.33 -7.17
C LEU A 45 -3.02 24.01 -7.77
N LEU A 46 -2.75 23.00 -6.95
CA LEU A 46 -2.23 21.69 -7.35
C LEU A 46 -3.30 20.60 -7.34
N ARG A 47 -4.56 21.00 -7.20
CA ARG A 47 -5.70 20.06 -7.15
C ARG A 47 -5.99 19.47 -8.53
N SER A 48 -5.99 18.15 -8.62
CA SER A 48 -6.69 17.47 -9.71
C SER A 48 -8.22 17.69 -9.55
N LYS A 49 -8.96 17.68 -10.66
CA LYS A 49 -10.44 17.84 -10.68
C LYS A 49 -11.20 16.76 -9.88
N LYS A 50 -10.53 15.69 -9.44
CA LYS A 50 -11.15 14.59 -8.65
C LYS A 50 -11.33 15.01 -7.18
N LYS A 51 -12.52 14.74 -6.61
CA LYS A 51 -12.82 14.98 -5.19
C LYS A 51 -11.85 14.23 -4.28
N GLN A 52 -11.22 14.93 -3.34
CA GLN A 52 -10.25 14.34 -2.38
C GLN A 52 -10.91 13.66 -1.18
N THR A 53 -12.25 13.67 -1.08
CA THR A 53 -12.99 13.18 0.07
C THR A 53 -14.00 12.08 -0.30
N HIS A 54 -14.21 11.13 0.60
CA HIS A 54 -15.33 10.19 0.57
C HIS A 54 -16.56 10.79 1.23
N LYS A 55 -17.78 10.51 0.73
CA LYS A 55 -19.01 11.05 1.32
C LYS A 55 -19.36 10.42 2.70
N ASN A 56 -18.91 9.19 2.99
CA ASN A 56 -19.45 8.37 4.09
C ASN A 56 -18.41 7.75 5.06
N ASN A 57 -17.17 8.23 5.10
CA ASN A 57 -16.17 7.65 5.99
C ASN A 57 -15.72 8.66 7.04
N THR A 58 -16.48 8.73 8.13
CA THR A 58 -16.11 9.48 9.33
C THR A 58 -15.59 8.51 10.39
N LEU A 59 -14.45 8.84 10.99
CA LEU A 59 -14.01 8.17 12.21
C LEU A 59 -15.06 8.39 13.30
N LYS A 60 -15.34 7.37 14.10
CA LYS A 60 -16.26 7.49 15.26
C LYS A 60 -15.73 8.43 16.34
N LYS A 61 -14.46 8.82 16.28
CA LYS A 61 -13.77 9.68 17.23
C LYS A 61 -13.74 11.14 16.78
N SER A 62 -13.79 12.06 17.74
CA SER A 62 -13.58 13.48 17.50
C SER A 62 -12.17 13.75 16.92
N ILE A 63 -12.11 14.31 15.72
CA ILE A 63 -10.87 14.70 15.04
C ILE A 63 -10.88 16.21 14.92
N THR A 64 -9.78 16.83 15.35
CA THR A 64 -9.54 18.25 15.06
C THR A 64 -8.96 18.40 13.66
N TYR A 65 -9.75 18.87 12.70
CA TYR A 65 -9.29 19.10 11.33
C TYR A 65 -8.66 20.46 11.15
N VAL A 66 -7.46 20.49 10.59
CA VAL A 66 -6.69 21.71 10.32
C VAL A 66 -6.31 21.82 8.83
N ASN A 67 -6.11 23.05 8.36
CA ASN A 67 -5.44 23.26 7.08
C ASN A 67 -3.92 23.21 7.32
N PRO A 68 -3.19 22.21 6.80
CA PRO A 68 -1.75 22.07 7.06
C PRO A 68 -0.92 23.23 6.49
N TYR A 69 -1.46 24.01 5.55
CA TYR A 69 -0.77 25.14 4.92
C TYR A 69 -1.07 26.49 5.59
N ASN A 70 -1.86 26.50 6.67
CA ASN A 70 -2.17 27.73 7.42
C ASN A 70 -1.31 27.82 8.69
N PRO A 71 -0.37 28.78 8.81
CA PRO A 71 0.50 28.94 9.98
C PRO A 71 -0.25 29.12 11.32
N PHE A 72 -1.40 29.76 11.32
CA PHE A 72 -2.21 29.91 12.56
C PHE A 72 -2.63 28.57 13.15
N CYS A 73 -2.86 27.55 12.31
CA CYS A 73 -3.16 26.20 12.78
C CYS A 73 -1.96 25.57 13.51
N TRP A 74 -0.73 25.90 13.13
CA TRP A 74 0.48 25.34 13.73
C TRP A 74 0.65 25.80 15.19
N PHE A 75 0.39 27.08 15.47
CA PHE A 75 0.40 27.61 16.84
C PHE A 75 -0.67 26.97 17.71
N ARG A 76 -1.87 26.75 17.16
CA ARG A 76 -2.94 26.03 17.86
C ARG A 76 -2.52 24.61 18.24
N ILE A 77 -1.83 23.89 17.36
CA ILE A 77 -1.32 22.56 17.63
C ILE A 77 -0.26 22.60 18.74
N LYS A 78 0.66 23.58 18.72
CA LYS A 78 1.64 23.79 19.78
C LYS A 78 0.97 23.92 21.15
N ASN A 79 -0.04 24.76 21.28
CA ASN A 79 -0.74 24.99 22.55
C ASN A 79 -1.42 23.71 23.03
N LEU A 80 -2.11 22.99 22.14
CA LEU A 80 -2.73 21.71 22.44
C LEU A 80 -1.72 20.68 22.97
N VAL A 81 -0.52 20.60 22.38
CA VAL A 81 0.54 19.68 22.82
C VAL A 81 1.07 20.08 24.20
N LYS A 82 1.28 21.37 24.44
CA LYS A 82 1.75 21.88 25.73
C LYS A 82 0.76 21.57 26.87
N GLU A 83 -0.54 21.78 26.62
CA GLU A 83 -1.61 21.56 27.59
C GLU A 83 -1.83 20.07 27.92
N ASN A 84 -1.76 19.21 26.92
CA ASN A 84 -2.14 17.80 27.06
C ASN A 84 -1.00 16.85 27.42
N LYS A 85 0.27 17.28 27.41
CA LYS A 85 1.47 16.50 27.83
C LYS A 85 1.54 15.11 27.16
N TYR A 86 1.57 15.06 25.82
CA TYR A 86 1.68 13.80 25.08
C TYR A 86 3.05 13.14 25.30
N ASN A 87 3.07 11.82 25.45
CA ASN A 87 4.30 11.04 25.51
C ASN A 87 5.08 11.18 24.20
N PHE A 88 4.39 11.12 23.06
CA PHE A 88 4.97 11.48 21.77
C PHE A 88 3.95 12.01 20.78
N VAL A 89 4.45 12.73 19.78
CA VAL A 89 3.70 13.25 18.62
C VAL A 89 4.19 12.52 17.39
N LEU A 90 3.30 11.82 16.69
CA LEU A 90 3.58 11.07 15.48
C LEU A 90 3.12 11.86 14.25
N SER A 91 4.08 12.23 13.39
CA SER A 91 3.84 12.91 12.12
C SER A 91 3.95 11.92 10.96
N THR A 92 2.86 11.69 10.20
CA THR A 92 2.82 10.73 9.10
C THR A 92 3.19 11.38 7.77
N TYR A 93 4.47 11.33 7.41
CA TYR A 93 5.04 11.99 6.25
C TYR A 93 4.87 11.15 4.97
N TRP A 94 4.42 11.79 3.85
CA TRP A 94 4.32 11.11 2.55
C TRP A 94 4.69 11.99 1.34
N THR A 95 4.76 13.32 1.51
CA THR A 95 5.08 14.25 0.42
C THR A 95 5.84 15.47 0.93
N PRO A 96 6.80 15.99 0.18
CA PRO A 96 7.51 17.23 0.54
C PRO A 96 6.59 18.44 0.75
N LEU A 97 5.44 18.49 0.05
CA LEU A 97 4.48 19.60 0.21
C LEU A 97 3.98 19.77 1.64
N THR A 98 3.66 18.65 2.31
CA THR A 98 3.27 18.67 3.73
C THR A 98 4.49 18.66 4.66
N GLY A 99 5.67 18.33 4.14
CA GLY A 99 6.93 18.30 4.89
C GLY A 99 7.26 19.64 5.56
N LEU A 100 6.97 20.76 4.88
CA LEU A 100 7.16 22.09 5.43
C LEU A 100 6.26 22.32 6.64
N SER A 101 5.00 21.94 6.55
CA SER A 101 4.03 22.04 7.65
C SER A 101 4.48 21.18 8.84
N TYR A 102 4.89 19.95 8.61
CA TYR A 102 5.44 19.06 9.66
C TYR A 102 6.69 19.65 10.30
N TYR A 103 7.61 20.23 9.51
CA TYR A 103 8.79 20.89 10.04
C TYR A 103 8.42 22.00 11.02
N PHE A 104 7.56 22.95 10.61
CA PHE A 104 7.16 24.06 11.47
C PHE A 104 6.38 23.60 12.71
N ILE A 105 5.41 22.69 12.56
CA ILE A 105 4.64 22.14 13.68
C ILE A 105 5.58 21.49 14.71
N ASN A 106 6.45 20.57 14.26
CA ASN A 106 7.34 19.85 15.17
C ASN A 106 8.40 20.78 15.80
N ASN A 107 8.87 21.81 15.08
CA ASN A 107 9.77 22.83 15.65
C ASN A 107 9.07 23.65 16.74
N LEU A 108 7.83 24.04 16.54
CA LEU A 108 7.01 24.77 17.52
C LEU A 108 6.68 23.95 18.77
N ILE A 109 6.50 22.62 18.62
CA ILE A 109 6.30 21.71 19.75
C ILE A 109 7.54 21.69 20.64
N GLY A 110 8.75 21.84 20.09
CA GLY A 110 10.00 21.89 20.84
C GLY A 110 10.23 20.63 21.66
N LYS A 111 10.52 20.79 22.96
CA LYS A 111 10.79 19.69 23.91
C LYS A 111 9.57 19.23 24.72
N HIS A 112 8.38 19.73 24.42
CA HIS A 112 7.16 19.40 25.19
C HIS A 112 6.70 17.95 25.00
N SER A 113 7.10 17.31 23.89
CA SER A 113 6.79 15.90 23.60
C SER A 113 7.85 15.32 22.68
N LYS A 114 8.08 14.02 22.74
CA LYS A 114 8.93 13.30 21.81
C LYS A 114 8.34 13.35 20.39
N LYS A 115 9.12 13.73 19.40
CA LYS A 115 8.70 13.91 18.02
C LYS A 115 9.14 12.70 17.18
N ILE A 116 8.17 11.99 16.62
CA ILE A 116 8.40 10.80 15.79
C ILE A 116 7.88 11.08 14.38
N GLY A 117 8.73 10.88 13.38
CA GLY A 117 8.32 10.91 11.97
C GLY A 117 8.11 9.50 11.44
N LEU A 118 6.90 9.21 10.95
CA LEU A 118 6.58 7.98 10.22
C LEU A 118 6.57 8.26 8.72
N PHE A 119 7.48 7.64 7.98
CA PHE A 119 7.73 7.93 6.58
C PHE A 119 7.14 6.85 5.67
N HIS A 120 6.08 7.20 4.92
CA HIS A 120 5.48 6.34 3.90
C HIS A 120 6.30 6.35 2.60
N ASN A 121 6.69 7.54 2.15
CA ASN A 121 7.53 7.74 0.97
C ASN A 121 8.56 8.83 1.24
N LEU A 122 9.82 8.53 0.96
CA LEU A 122 10.92 9.50 1.05
C LEU A 122 11.18 10.20 -0.28
N ILE A 123 11.05 9.44 -1.38
CA ILE A 123 11.25 9.97 -2.73
C ILE A 123 9.88 10.32 -3.30
N PRO A 124 9.62 11.61 -3.58
CA PRO A 124 8.36 12.01 -4.20
C PRO A 124 8.28 11.48 -5.63
N HIS A 125 7.08 11.07 -6.05
CA HIS A 125 6.81 10.69 -7.45
C HIS A 125 6.94 11.87 -8.41
N GLU A 126 6.78 13.09 -7.91
CA GLU A 126 6.96 14.34 -8.63
C GLU A 126 8.11 15.14 -7.99
N LYS A 127 8.95 15.74 -8.83
CA LYS A 127 10.05 16.57 -8.35
C LYS A 127 9.50 17.94 -7.93
N PHE A 128 9.60 18.25 -6.64
CA PHE A 128 9.31 19.58 -6.11
C PHE A 128 10.62 20.32 -5.80
N LEU A 129 10.66 21.62 -6.15
CA LEU A 129 11.77 22.49 -5.75
C LEU A 129 11.94 22.43 -4.22
N PHE A 130 13.20 22.34 -3.75
CA PHE A 130 13.54 22.28 -2.32
C PHE A 130 13.06 21.06 -1.52
N SER A 131 12.48 20.04 -2.17
CA SER A 131 11.96 18.85 -1.48
C SER A 131 13.00 18.18 -0.57
N GLU A 132 14.24 18.11 -1.03
CA GLU A 132 15.34 17.51 -0.28
C GLU A 132 15.76 18.36 0.93
N LEU A 133 15.79 19.67 0.76
CA LEU A 133 16.12 20.61 1.84
C LEU A 133 15.06 20.57 2.95
N ILE A 134 13.78 20.54 2.56
CA ILE A 134 12.66 20.42 3.51
C ILE A 134 12.77 19.13 4.29
N LEU A 135 13.01 18.01 3.63
CA LEU A 135 13.16 16.71 4.28
C LEU A 135 14.36 16.71 5.24
N LYS A 136 15.53 17.22 4.84
CA LYS A 136 16.71 17.35 5.70
C LYS A 136 16.43 18.17 6.95
N LYS A 137 15.74 19.31 6.81
CA LYS A 137 15.36 20.16 7.95
C LYS A 137 14.39 19.44 8.88
N PHE A 138 13.41 18.73 8.32
CA PHE A 138 12.44 17.99 9.12
C PHE A 138 13.09 16.84 9.88
N LEU A 139 13.96 16.04 9.25
CA LEU A 139 14.69 14.95 9.90
C LEU A 139 15.52 15.42 11.10
N LYS A 140 16.16 16.61 11.01
CA LYS A 140 17.02 17.16 12.08
C LYS A 140 16.27 17.51 13.37
N ILE A 141 14.97 17.76 13.30
CA ILE A 141 14.19 18.15 14.48
C ILE A 141 13.40 16.98 15.10
N LEU A 142 13.43 15.81 14.46
CA LEU A 142 12.78 14.60 14.98
C LEU A 142 13.68 13.91 16.01
N ASP A 143 13.07 13.39 17.06
CA ASP A 143 13.76 12.57 18.06
C ASP A 143 13.92 11.13 17.59
N LYS A 144 12.97 10.64 16.78
CA LYS A 144 12.99 9.31 16.15
C LYS A 144 12.38 9.34 14.76
N THR A 145 12.88 8.49 13.90
CA THR A 145 12.34 8.25 12.55
C THR A 145 11.93 6.79 12.41
N VAL A 146 10.84 6.56 11.71
CA VAL A 146 10.29 5.23 11.41
C VAL A 146 10.04 5.15 9.91
N THR A 147 10.49 4.08 9.28
CA THR A 147 10.18 3.78 7.87
C THR A 147 9.35 2.51 7.76
N LEU A 148 8.62 2.38 6.65
CA LEU A 148 7.75 1.24 6.35
C LEU A 148 8.38 0.27 5.35
N SER A 149 9.68 0.44 5.04
CA SER A 149 10.42 -0.47 4.16
C SER A 149 11.92 -0.31 4.33
N ARG A 150 12.65 -1.41 4.16
CA ARG A 150 14.12 -1.43 4.15
C ARG A 150 14.70 -0.52 3.07
N PHE A 151 14.01 -0.39 1.94
CA PHE A 151 14.42 0.51 0.87
C PHE A 151 14.44 1.97 1.33
N ASN A 152 13.39 2.45 2.02
CA ASN A 152 13.34 3.79 2.57
C ASN A 152 14.35 3.97 3.71
N ASN A 153 14.53 2.96 4.56
CA ASN A 153 15.52 2.97 5.63
C ASN A 153 16.93 3.20 5.06
N HIS A 154 17.32 2.42 4.06
CA HIS A 154 18.60 2.53 3.39
C HIS A 154 18.86 3.94 2.78
N ILE A 155 17.80 4.56 2.23
CA ILE A 155 17.89 5.94 1.72
C ILE A 155 18.13 6.92 2.87
N LEU A 156 17.42 6.78 3.99
CA LEU A 156 17.63 7.66 5.15
C LEU A 156 19.06 7.55 5.68
N GLU A 157 19.57 6.35 5.83
CA GLU A 157 20.93 6.11 6.31
C GLU A 157 21.99 6.66 5.35
N LYS A 158 21.93 6.25 4.07
CA LYS A 158 22.98 6.62 3.11
C LYS A 158 22.93 8.08 2.67
N LYS A 159 21.75 8.62 2.42
CA LYS A 159 21.63 9.96 1.84
C LYS A 159 21.51 11.06 2.88
N TYR A 160 20.91 10.76 4.03
CA TYR A 160 20.58 11.76 5.05
C TYR A 160 21.33 11.55 6.36
N ASN A 161 22.12 10.48 6.48
CA ASN A 161 22.81 10.09 7.72
C ASN A 161 21.88 10.07 8.93
N SER A 162 20.65 9.58 8.72
CA SER A 162 19.58 9.53 9.73
C SER A 162 19.25 8.08 10.03
N LYS A 163 19.49 7.67 11.28
CA LYS A 163 19.08 6.34 11.77
C LYS A 163 17.57 6.30 11.90
N SER A 164 16.95 5.23 11.42
CA SER A 164 15.51 5.03 11.57
C SER A 164 15.20 3.62 12.10
N LEU A 165 14.07 3.48 12.77
CA LEU A 165 13.50 2.18 13.03
C LEU A 165 12.88 1.67 11.74
N ASP A 166 13.39 0.53 11.25
CA ASP A 166 12.84 -0.14 10.10
C ASP A 166 11.65 -0.99 10.55
N LEU A 167 10.45 -0.55 10.20
CA LEU A 167 9.23 -1.31 10.37
C LEU A 167 8.73 -1.77 8.99
N PHE A 168 7.60 -2.43 9.01
CA PHE A 168 6.94 -2.96 7.82
C PHE A 168 5.61 -2.24 7.57
N HIS A 169 5.07 -2.39 6.36
CA HIS A 169 3.70 -1.98 6.08
C HIS A 169 2.75 -3.07 6.59
N PRO A 170 1.94 -2.80 7.64
CA PRO A 170 1.10 -3.81 8.25
C PRO A 170 0.07 -4.40 7.29
N ILE A 171 -0.25 -5.66 7.48
CA ILE A 171 -1.27 -6.38 6.73
C ILE A 171 -2.60 -6.27 7.44
N ASN A 172 -3.63 -5.82 6.73
CA ASN A 172 -4.97 -5.72 7.26
C ASN A 172 -5.61 -7.10 7.44
N ASN A 173 -6.38 -7.25 8.52
CA ASN A 173 -7.29 -8.38 8.62
C ASN A 173 -8.45 -8.18 7.63
N VAL A 174 -8.63 -9.17 6.75
CA VAL A 174 -9.66 -9.16 5.73
C VAL A 174 -10.64 -10.31 5.95
N LYS A 175 -11.90 -10.06 5.65
CA LYS A 175 -12.92 -11.13 5.63
C LYS A 175 -12.70 -11.96 4.36
N THR A 176 -12.30 -13.21 4.54
CA THR A 176 -12.23 -14.19 3.43
C THR A 176 -13.61 -14.78 3.18
N ILE A 177 -13.84 -15.17 1.94
CA ILE A 177 -15.05 -15.88 1.51
C ILE A 177 -14.65 -17.11 0.72
N SER A 178 -15.59 -18.05 0.53
CA SER A 178 -15.34 -19.27 -0.22
C SER A 178 -15.06 -18.99 -1.69
N LYS A 179 -14.33 -19.89 -2.35
CA LYS A 179 -14.11 -19.81 -3.80
C LYS A 179 -15.44 -19.88 -4.55
N GLU A 180 -16.33 -20.74 -4.12
CA GLU A 180 -17.65 -20.93 -4.75
C GLU A 180 -18.49 -19.66 -4.70
N GLU A 181 -18.60 -19.01 -3.53
CA GLU A 181 -19.29 -17.73 -3.36
C GLU A 181 -18.68 -16.65 -4.26
N SER A 182 -17.35 -16.62 -4.36
CA SER A 182 -16.62 -15.68 -5.19
C SER A 182 -16.90 -15.87 -6.68
N LEU A 183 -16.90 -17.12 -7.16
CA LEU A 183 -17.18 -17.47 -8.54
C LEU A 183 -18.63 -17.11 -8.91
N ASN A 184 -19.59 -17.42 -8.01
CA ASN A 184 -21.00 -17.09 -8.21
C ASN A 184 -21.22 -15.57 -8.29
N TYR A 185 -20.63 -14.79 -7.36
CA TYR A 185 -20.73 -13.32 -7.37
C TYR A 185 -20.18 -12.71 -8.66
N LEU A 186 -19.02 -13.19 -9.10
CA LEU A 186 -18.35 -12.70 -10.32
C LEU A 186 -18.93 -13.33 -11.61
N LYS A 187 -19.90 -14.24 -11.51
CA LYS A 187 -20.50 -15.01 -12.63
C LYS A 187 -19.42 -15.76 -13.44
N LEU A 188 -18.51 -16.40 -12.75
CA LEU A 188 -17.40 -17.15 -13.33
C LEU A 188 -17.65 -18.66 -13.34
N ASP A 189 -17.20 -19.35 -14.39
CA ASP A 189 -17.41 -20.79 -14.58
C ASP A 189 -16.42 -21.60 -13.72
N LYS A 190 -16.95 -22.51 -12.89
CA LYS A 190 -16.18 -23.37 -11.95
C LYS A 190 -15.14 -24.27 -12.63
N LYS A 191 -15.28 -24.55 -13.94
CA LYS A 191 -14.34 -25.42 -14.68
C LYS A 191 -12.97 -24.81 -14.94
N TYR A 192 -12.81 -23.47 -14.75
CA TYR A 192 -11.57 -22.78 -14.98
C TYR A 192 -10.82 -22.49 -13.69
N GLU A 193 -9.49 -22.50 -13.77
CA GLU A 193 -8.58 -21.93 -12.79
C GLU A 193 -8.29 -20.47 -13.16
N TYR A 194 -8.37 -19.57 -12.19
CA TYR A 194 -8.28 -18.14 -12.45
C TYR A 194 -6.95 -17.58 -11.94
N ILE A 195 -6.27 -16.84 -12.81
CA ILE A 195 -5.10 -16.02 -12.51
C ILE A 195 -5.58 -14.58 -12.34
N LEU A 196 -5.13 -13.88 -11.29
CA LEU A 196 -5.54 -12.50 -11.01
C LEU A 196 -4.40 -11.51 -11.25
N PHE A 197 -4.65 -10.50 -12.08
CA PHE A 197 -3.89 -9.27 -12.16
C PHE A 197 -4.76 -8.12 -11.63
N PHE A 198 -4.31 -7.43 -10.57
CA PHE A 198 -5.15 -6.54 -9.79
C PHE A 198 -4.62 -5.11 -9.64
N GLY A 199 -5.54 -4.15 -9.45
CA GLY A 199 -5.30 -2.74 -9.11
C GLY A 199 -5.12 -1.83 -10.33
N LEU A 200 -4.78 -0.55 -10.12
CA LEU A 200 -4.60 0.42 -11.21
C LEU A 200 -3.63 -0.10 -12.27
N ILE A 201 -4.09 -0.17 -13.51
CA ILE A 201 -3.31 -0.73 -14.63
C ILE A 201 -2.42 0.37 -15.21
N ARG A 202 -1.09 0.18 -15.05
CA ARG A 202 -0.04 1.09 -15.53
C ARG A 202 1.06 0.29 -16.22
N LYS A 203 1.76 0.89 -17.19
CA LYS A 203 2.81 0.27 -18.00
C LYS A 203 3.89 -0.45 -17.16
N TYR A 204 4.31 0.16 -16.06
CA TYR A 204 5.34 -0.42 -15.20
C TYR A 204 4.90 -1.73 -14.52
N LYS A 205 3.59 -2.00 -14.44
CA LYS A 205 3.04 -3.24 -13.84
C LYS A 205 3.18 -4.46 -14.75
N GLY A 206 3.61 -4.31 -16.00
CA GLY A 206 4.03 -5.41 -16.87
C GLY A 206 2.89 -6.29 -17.36
N LEU A 207 1.66 -5.76 -17.52
CA LEU A 207 0.53 -6.53 -18.07
C LEU A 207 0.86 -7.13 -19.45
N ASP A 208 1.66 -6.45 -20.25
CA ASP A 208 2.16 -6.93 -21.55
C ASP A 208 2.96 -8.23 -21.42
N ILE A 209 3.83 -8.37 -20.39
CA ILE A 209 4.58 -9.59 -20.12
C ILE A 209 3.62 -10.73 -19.73
N LEU A 210 2.62 -10.42 -18.90
CA LEU A 210 1.62 -11.41 -18.46
C LEU A 210 0.78 -11.91 -19.63
N LEU A 211 0.30 -11.03 -20.51
CA LEU A 211 -0.51 -11.43 -21.67
C LEU A 211 0.24 -12.42 -22.58
N ASN A 212 1.53 -12.16 -22.84
CA ASN A 212 2.38 -13.13 -23.56
C ASN A 212 2.52 -14.45 -22.78
N SER A 213 2.69 -14.38 -21.45
CA SER A 213 2.75 -15.58 -20.62
C SER A 213 1.45 -16.41 -20.67
N ILE A 214 0.28 -15.76 -20.70
CA ILE A 214 -1.03 -16.45 -20.83
C ILE A 214 -1.09 -17.22 -22.16
N LYS A 215 -0.66 -16.62 -23.27
CA LYS A 215 -0.57 -17.32 -24.55
C LYS A 215 0.25 -18.62 -24.43
N ASP A 216 1.45 -18.51 -23.82
CA ASP A 216 2.34 -19.66 -23.66
C ASP A 216 1.74 -20.75 -22.74
N ILE A 217 1.10 -20.34 -21.64
CA ILE A 217 0.47 -21.28 -20.69
C ILE A 217 -0.70 -22.01 -21.35
N LYS A 218 -1.50 -21.33 -22.17
CA LYS A 218 -2.65 -21.93 -22.85
C LYS A 218 -2.29 -23.05 -23.82
N SER A 219 -1.05 -23.07 -24.33
CA SER A 219 -0.55 -24.18 -25.16
C SER A 219 -0.46 -25.50 -24.39
N THR A 220 -0.26 -25.44 -23.07
CA THR A 220 -0.08 -26.61 -22.21
C THR A 220 -1.25 -26.84 -21.24
N LYS A 221 -1.93 -25.77 -20.79
CA LYS A 221 -3.00 -25.82 -19.79
C LYS A 221 -4.24 -25.05 -20.28
N LYS A 222 -5.22 -25.78 -20.85
CA LYS A 222 -6.38 -25.18 -21.51
C LYS A 222 -7.44 -24.59 -20.56
N ASN A 223 -7.50 -25.05 -19.31
CA ASN A 223 -8.55 -24.71 -18.35
C ASN A 223 -8.20 -23.50 -17.47
N ILE A 224 -7.42 -22.55 -17.94
CA ILE A 224 -7.06 -21.32 -17.21
C ILE A 224 -7.71 -20.10 -17.85
N LYS A 225 -8.01 -19.08 -17.02
CA LYS A 225 -8.39 -17.73 -17.47
C LYS A 225 -7.67 -16.66 -16.64
N LEU A 226 -7.38 -15.53 -17.28
CA LEU A 226 -6.82 -14.34 -16.64
C LEU A 226 -7.95 -13.36 -16.31
N ILE A 227 -8.06 -12.95 -15.05
CA ILE A 227 -8.86 -11.81 -14.62
C ILE A 227 -7.95 -10.59 -14.50
N ILE A 228 -8.26 -9.52 -15.22
CA ILE A 228 -7.65 -8.20 -15.10
C ILE A 228 -8.68 -7.30 -14.41
N ALA A 229 -8.47 -6.99 -13.14
CA ALA A 229 -9.42 -6.21 -12.34
C ALA A 229 -8.79 -4.92 -11.84
N GLY A 230 -9.34 -3.78 -12.28
CA GLY A 230 -8.91 -2.44 -11.91
C GLY A 230 -8.97 -1.43 -13.05
N GLU A 231 -8.92 -0.15 -12.69
CA GLU A 231 -9.01 0.97 -13.63
C GLU A 231 -7.73 1.08 -14.48
N PHE A 232 -7.89 1.17 -15.79
CA PHE A 232 -6.78 1.45 -16.72
C PHE A 232 -6.50 2.96 -16.74
N ILE A 233 -5.28 3.32 -16.37
CA ILE A 233 -4.79 4.71 -16.47
C ILE A 233 -4.30 5.00 -17.90
N GLU A 234 -3.88 3.95 -18.59
CA GLU A 234 -3.45 4.02 -20.00
C GLU A 234 -4.58 3.59 -20.95
N ASN A 235 -4.34 3.78 -22.25
CA ASN A 235 -5.33 3.43 -23.25
C ASN A 235 -5.54 1.91 -23.33
N ILE A 236 -6.67 1.45 -22.82
CA ILE A 236 -7.08 0.05 -22.84
C ILE A 236 -7.13 -0.56 -24.25
N LYS A 237 -7.35 0.27 -25.31
CA LYS A 237 -7.43 -0.21 -26.69
C LYS A 237 -6.14 -0.93 -27.11
N ASN A 238 -4.98 -0.49 -26.61
CA ASN A 238 -3.69 -1.12 -26.91
C ASN A 238 -3.63 -2.55 -26.35
N TYR A 239 -4.09 -2.75 -25.13
CA TYR A 239 -4.15 -4.08 -24.52
C TYR A 239 -5.19 -4.99 -25.19
N LYS A 240 -6.37 -4.45 -25.58
CA LYS A 240 -7.37 -5.21 -26.33
C LYS A 240 -6.86 -5.65 -27.71
N LYS A 241 -6.10 -4.78 -28.43
CA LYS A 241 -5.44 -5.15 -29.69
C LYS A 241 -4.42 -6.29 -29.45
N MET A 242 -3.61 -6.19 -28.40
CA MET A 242 -2.63 -7.20 -28.06
C MET A 242 -3.28 -8.55 -27.73
N ILE A 243 -4.35 -8.56 -26.93
CA ILE A 243 -5.13 -9.76 -26.57
C ILE A 243 -5.67 -10.45 -27.84
N LYS A 244 -6.22 -9.68 -28.78
CA LYS A 244 -6.69 -10.20 -30.07
C LYS A 244 -5.56 -10.76 -30.92
N ALA A 245 -4.44 -10.05 -31.03
CA ALA A 245 -3.26 -10.48 -31.80
C ALA A 245 -2.63 -11.76 -31.21
N LEU A 246 -2.68 -11.96 -29.89
CA LEU A 246 -2.21 -13.15 -29.22
C LEU A 246 -3.18 -14.36 -29.31
N GLY A 247 -4.41 -14.16 -29.81
CA GLY A 247 -5.44 -15.20 -29.91
C GLY A 247 -6.02 -15.67 -28.58
N ILE A 248 -5.94 -14.84 -27.52
CA ILE A 248 -6.38 -15.18 -26.16
C ILE A 248 -7.65 -14.43 -25.72
N SER A 249 -8.46 -13.93 -26.64
CA SER A 249 -9.63 -13.13 -26.32
C SER A 249 -10.64 -13.85 -25.42
N ASN A 250 -10.80 -15.16 -25.59
CA ASN A 250 -11.70 -15.99 -24.78
C ASN A 250 -11.13 -16.36 -23.40
N ASP A 251 -9.84 -16.07 -23.16
CA ASP A 251 -9.11 -16.47 -21.96
C ASP A 251 -8.85 -15.30 -21.01
N VAL A 252 -9.23 -14.09 -21.40
CA VAL A 252 -9.00 -12.86 -20.63
C VAL A 252 -10.33 -12.18 -20.30
N ILE A 253 -10.57 -11.99 -19.02
CA ILE A 253 -11.71 -11.27 -18.46
C ILE A 253 -11.23 -9.91 -17.97
N ILE A 254 -11.78 -8.82 -18.51
CA ILE A 254 -11.38 -7.46 -18.15
C ILE A 254 -12.51 -6.77 -17.38
N LYS A 255 -12.21 -6.34 -16.16
CA LYS A 255 -13.05 -5.49 -15.33
C LYS A 255 -12.36 -4.12 -15.19
N ASN A 256 -12.66 -3.22 -16.13
CA ASN A 256 -12.04 -1.89 -16.21
C ASN A 256 -12.81 -0.86 -15.39
N GLU A 257 -12.74 -0.98 -14.08
CA GLU A 257 -13.34 -0.02 -13.14
C GLU A 257 -12.59 -0.05 -11.82
N PHE A 258 -12.82 0.96 -10.97
CA PHE A 258 -12.36 0.93 -9.60
C PHE A 258 -13.09 -0.17 -8.82
N ILE A 259 -12.32 -1.13 -8.30
CA ILE A 259 -12.87 -2.19 -7.46
C ILE A 259 -13.00 -1.67 -6.03
N SER A 260 -14.21 -1.68 -5.51
CA SER A 260 -14.48 -1.23 -4.15
C SER A 260 -13.87 -2.18 -3.11
N SER A 261 -13.62 -1.68 -1.90
CA SER A 261 -13.06 -2.49 -0.80
C SER A 261 -13.92 -3.73 -0.49
N ASP A 262 -15.24 -3.62 -0.64
CA ASP A 262 -16.18 -4.71 -0.38
C ASP A 262 -16.17 -5.79 -1.46
N GLU A 263 -15.74 -5.45 -2.68
CA GLU A 263 -15.65 -6.36 -3.81
C GLU A 263 -14.30 -7.07 -3.94
N ILE A 264 -13.23 -6.51 -3.39
CA ILE A 264 -11.86 -7.09 -3.46
C ILE A 264 -11.87 -8.56 -3.05
N LYS A 265 -12.58 -8.91 -1.98
CA LYS A 265 -12.68 -10.28 -1.45
C LYS A 265 -13.10 -11.30 -2.50
N PHE A 266 -14.00 -10.94 -3.44
CA PHE A 266 -14.49 -11.85 -4.47
C PHE A 266 -13.43 -12.14 -5.52
N TYR A 267 -12.65 -11.14 -5.95
CA TYR A 267 -11.55 -11.34 -6.90
C TYR A 267 -10.44 -12.20 -6.32
N PHE A 268 -10.04 -11.91 -5.08
CA PHE A 268 -9.04 -12.71 -4.39
C PHE A 268 -9.59 -14.09 -4.00
N GLY A 269 -10.87 -14.21 -3.64
CA GLY A 269 -11.52 -15.48 -3.36
C GLY A 269 -11.55 -16.41 -4.60
N ALA A 270 -11.87 -15.88 -5.77
CA ALA A 270 -12.00 -16.62 -7.02
C ALA A 270 -10.68 -17.12 -7.61
N CYS A 271 -9.54 -16.43 -7.38
CA CYS A 271 -8.29 -16.75 -8.03
C CYS A 271 -7.47 -17.83 -7.30
N GLU A 272 -6.70 -18.62 -8.08
CA GLU A 272 -5.68 -19.55 -7.57
C GLU A 272 -4.37 -18.82 -7.27
N VAL A 273 -4.00 -17.88 -8.14
CA VAL A 273 -2.70 -17.22 -8.14
C VAL A 273 -2.87 -15.73 -8.44
N VAL A 274 -2.19 -14.90 -7.66
CA VAL A 274 -2.05 -13.46 -7.93
C VAL A 274 -0.71 -13.22 -8.63
N VAL A 275 -0.72 -12.53 -9.76
CA VAL A 275 0.49 -12.30 -10.55
C VAL A 275 0.84 -10.82 -10.62
N GLN A 276 2.10 -10.51 -10.26
CA GLN A 276 2.67 -9.16 -10.24
C GLN A 276 3.92 -9.09 -11.13
N PRO A 277 3.79 -8.96 -12.47
CA PRO A 277 4.90 -9.00 -13.40
C PRO A 277 5.57 -7.63 -13.55
N TYR A 278 5.74 -6.91 -12.45
CA TYR A 278 6.15 -5.51 -12.45
C TYR A 278 7.56 -5.34 -13.02
N LYS A 279 7.75 -4.25 -13.78
CA LYS A 279 9.04 -3.83 -14.34
C LYS A 279 9.83 -2.95 -13.37
N LYS A 280 9.11 -2.24 -12.50
CA LYS A 280 9.64 -1.39 -11.42
C LYS A 280 8.64 -1.34 -10.28
N ALA A 281 9.11 -1.32 -9.03
CA ALA A 281 8.26 -1.06 -7.87
C ALA A 281 9.12 -0.66 -6.66
N THR A 282 8.58 0.18 -5.79
CA THR A 282 9.12 0.44 -4.45
C THR A 282 8.42 -0.44 -3.42
N GLN A 283 7.10 -0.53 -3.53
CA GLN A 283 6.21 -1.38 -2.73
C GLN A 283 4.94 -1.69 -3.53
N SER A 284 4.13 -2.66 -3.08
CA SER A 284 2.87 -2.98 -3.73
C SER A 284 1.77 -3.33 -2.74
N GLY A 285 0.71 -2.52 -2.69
CA GLY A 285 -0.50 -2.86 -1.95
C GLY A 285 -1.18 -4.15 -2.43
N VAL A 286 -0.90 -4.59 -3.68
CA VAL A 286 -1.41 -5.87 -4.19
C VAL A 286 -0.69 -7.05 -3.52
N SER A 287 0.61 -6.92 -3.19
CA SER A 287 1.31 -7.92 -2.38
C SER A 287 0.66 -8.03 -1.00
N SER A 288 0.40 -6.89 -0.35
CA SER A 288 -0.25 -6.87 0.97
C SER A 288 -1.64 -7.52 0.93
N LEU A 289 -2.44 -7.26 -0.12
CA LEU A 289 -3.74 -7.91 -0.31
C LEU A 289 -3.58 -9.42 -0.54
N ALA A 290 -2.65 -9.85 -1.38
CA ALA A 290 -2.44 -11.27 -1.65
C ALA A 290 -2.01 -12.04 -0.38
N ILE A 291 -1.15 -11.44 0.46
CA ILE A 291 -0.80 -11.97 1.78
C ILE A 291 -2.03 -11.99 2.70
N ALA A 292 -2.80 -10.90 2.77
CA ALA A 292 -4.00 -10.79 3.60
C ALA A 292 -5.03 -11.89 3.29
N TYR A 293 -5.23 -12.19 1.99
CA TYR A 293 -6.14 -13.24 1.53
C TYR A 293 -5.52 -14.64 1.46
N GLY A 294 -4.25 -14.81 1.85
CA GLY A 294 -3.56 -16.11 1.87
C GLY A 294 -3.41 -16.73 0.48
N LYS A 295 -3.16 -15.92 -0.55
CA LYS A 295 -3.06 -16.39 -1.94
C LYS A 295 -1.64 -16.69 -2.37
N LYS A 296 -1.48 -17.68 -3.28
CA LYS A 296 -0.22 -17.90 -3.97
C LYS A 296 0.15 -16.64 -4.77
N ILE A 297 1.42 -16.23 -4.68
CA ILE A 297 1.92 -15.01 -5.32
C ILE A 297 3.04 -15.37 -6.29
N VAL A 298 2.88 -14.94 -7.56
CA VAL A 298 3.96 -14.91 -8.53
C VAL A 298 4.36 -13.45 -8.73
N THR A 299 5.62 -13.12 -8.46
CA THR A 299 6.11 -11.74 -8.57
C THR A 299 7.46 -11.68 -9.26
N THR A 300 7.77 -10.55 -9.88
CA THR A 300 9.11 -10.28 -10.41
C THR A 300 10.06 -9.79 -9.32
N ASN A 301 11.35 -10.10 -9.46
CA ASN A 301 12.39 -9.63 -8.53
C ASN A 301 12.79 -8.17 -8.88
N VAL A 302 11.95 -7.21 -8.48
CA VAL A 302 12.20 -5.77 -8.72
C VAL A 302 11.89 -4.93 -7.50
N GLY A 303 12.83 -4.05 -7.14
CA GLY A 303 12.69 -3.09 -6.04
C GLY A 303 12.25 -3.74 -4.73
N GLY A 304 11.27 -3.15 -4.05
CA GLY A 304 10.76 -3.62 -2.76
C GLY A 304 9.71 -4.74 -2.84
N LEU A 305 9.39 -5.31 -4.02
CA LEU A 305 8.41 -6.40 -4.12
C LEU A 305 8.85 -7.67 -3.39
N THR A 306 10.16 -7.93 -3.36
CA THR A 306 10.75 -9.12 -2.74
C THR A 306 11.28 -8.86 -1.33
N GLU A 307 10.87 -7.75 -0.71
CA GLU A 307 11.29 -7.43 0.67
C GLU A 307 10.78 -8.46 1.68
N TYR A 308 9.52 -8.89 1.53
CA TYR A 308 8.88 -9.91 2.37
C TYR A 308 8.52 -11.18 1.59
N LEU A 309 8.64 -11.15 0.26
CA LEU A 309 8.36 -12.28 -0.61
C LEU A 309 9.68 -12.93 -1.03
N ASN A 310 9.80 -14.22 -0.74
CA ASN A 310 10.98 -15.03 -1.03
C ASN A 310 10.58 -16.39 -1.66
N LYS A 311 11.54 -17.26 -1.89
CA LYS A 311 11.29 -18.58 -2.51
C LYS A 311 10.47 -19.52 -1.61
N GLU A 312 10.41 -19.29 -0.32
CA GLU A 312 9.69 -20.11 0.64
C GLU A 312 8.20 -19.79 0.69
N ASN A 313 7.84 -18.53 0.42
CA ASN A 313 6.46 -18.05 0.51
C ASN A 313 5.86 -17.59 -0.83
N SER A 314 6.65 -17.51 -1.92
CA SER A 314 6.19 -17.01 -3.22
C SER A 314 6.97 -17.63 -4.39
N PHE A 315 6.56 -17.30 -5.61
CA PHE A 315 7.20 -17.73 -6.85
C PHE A 315 7.87 -16.51 -7.49
N ILE A 316 9.19 -16.42 -7.36
CA ILE A 316 9.96 -15.26 -7.84
C ILE A 316 10.41 -15.47 -9.28
N SER A 317 10.08 -14.52 -10.15
CA SER A 317 10.38 -14.52 -11.58
C SER A 317 11.37 -13.43 -11.98
N LYS A 318 12.07 -13.61 -13.09
CA LYS A 318 12.73 -12.52 -13.82
C LYS A 318 11.66 -11.70 -14.58
N THR A 319 12.00 -10.47 -14.97
CA THR A 319 11.10 -9.55 -15.71
C THR A 319 11.07 -9.90 -17.21
N ASN A 320 10.72 -11.14 -17.55
CA ASN A 320 10.53 -11.59 -18.92
C ASN A 320 9.47 -12.70 -18.99
N THR A 321 8.87 -12.88 -20.16
CA THR A 321 7.77 -13.82 -20.41
C THR A 321 8.15 -15.26 -20.03
N LYS A 322 9.28 -15.79 -20.51
CA LYS A 322 9.71 -17.19 -20.29
C LYS A 322 9.80 -17.54 -18.80
N SER A 323 10.44 -16.69 -17.99
CA SER A 323 10.54 -16.90 -16.55
C SER A 323 9.20 -16.78 -15.85
N LEU A 324 8.38 -15.78 -16.25
CA LEU A 324 7.05 -15.56 -15.68
C LEU A 324 6.12 -16.74 -15.97
N THR A 325 6.07 -17.21 -17.22
CA THR A 325 5.30 -18.39 -17.64
C THR A 325 5.63 -19.59 -16.77
N LYS A 326 6.94 -19.91 -16.63
CA LYS A 326 7.39 -21.02 -15.78
C LYS A 326 6.88 -20.88 -14.34
N LYS A 327 7.04 -19.68 -13.73
CA LYS A 327 6.63 -19.46 -12.34
C LYS A 327 5.12 -19.48 -12.13
N ILE A 328 4.33 -19.08 -13.12
CA ILE A 328 2.87 -19.23 -13.05
C ILE A 328 2.49 -20.71 -13.11
N ILE A 329 3.09 -21.48 -14.01
CA ILE A 329 2.85 -22.95 -14.10
C ILE A 329 3.27 -23.63 -12.79
N ASP A 330 4.46 -23.31 -12.25
CA ASP A 330 4.92 -23.83 -10.96
C ASP A 330 3.87 -23.55 -9.85
N ALA A 331 3.31 -22.32 -9.81
CA ALA A 331 2.32 -21.92 -8.82
C ALA A 331 0.96 -22.63 -8.98
N LEU A 332 0.50 -22.82 -10.22
CA LEU A 332 -0.74 -23.55 -10.52
C LEU A 332 -0.64 -25.04 -10.20
N ASN A 333 0.52 -25.64 -10.42
CA ASN A 333 0.78 -27.06 -10.17
C ASN A 333 1.17 -27.37 -8.72
N ASP A 334 1.57 -26.37 -7.95
CA ASP A 334 1.91 -26.53 -6.54
C ASP A 334 0.68 -26.93 -5.71
N LYS A 335 0.63 -28.20 -5.33
CA LYS A 335 -0.40 -28.76 -4.45
C LYS A 335 0.02 -28.73 -2.97
N SER A 336 1.27 -28.32 -2.68
CA SER A 336 1.75 -28.22 -1.31
C SER A 336 1.04 -27.04 -0.59
N SER A 337 0.72 -27.23 0.66
CA SER A 337 0.20 -26.15 1.49
C SER A 337 1.30 -25.27 2.11
N GLU A 338 2.57 -25.62 1.87
CA GLU A 338 3.72 -25.03 2.54
C GLU A 338 3.85 -23.52 2.29
N LYS A 339 3.82 -23.09 1.01
CA LYS A 339 3.89 -21.65 0.69
C LYS A 339 2.71 -20.87 1.23
N ILE A 340 1.51 -21.47 1.23
CA ILE A 340 0.33 -20.85 1.81
C ILE A 340 0.47 -20.74 3.34
N LYS A 341 1.04 -21.76 4.00
CA LYS A 341 1.35 -21.72 5.43
C LYS A 341 2.36 -20.59 5.72
N ASN A 342 3.42 -20.49 4.92
CA ASN A 342 4.42 -19.44 5.08
C ASN A 342 3.85 -18.03 4.82
N ILE A 343 2.91 -17.88 3.87
CA ILE A 343 2.16 -16.63 3.67
C ILE A 343 1.30 -16.29 4.89
N ARG A 344 0.67 -17.27 5.53
CA ARG A 344 -0.12 -17.02 6.78
C ARG A 344 0.77 -16.61 7.93
N ASN A 345 1.89 -17.29 8.14
CA ASN A 345 2.88 -16.90 9.14
C ASN A 345 3.39 -15.45 8.89
N LEU A 346 3.71 -15.12 7.64
CA LEU A 346 4.11 -13.78 7.25
C LEU A 346 3.00 -12.74 7.53
N LYS A 347 1.73 -13.08 7.33
CA LYS A 347 0.60 -12.20 7.69
C LYS A 347 0.59 -11.90 9.19
N ASP A 348 0.83 -12.90 10.03
CA ASP A 348 0.84 -12.75 11.48
C ASP A 348 2.05 -11.91 11.94
N GLU A 349 3.22 -12.15 11.34
CA GLU A 349 4.43 -11.35 11.58
C GLU A 349 4.22 -9.87 11.22
N LEU A 350 3.62 -9.61 10.06
CA LEU A 350 3.34 -8.25 9.55
C LEU A 350 2.00 -7.69 10.08
N SER A 351 1.51 -8.15 11.22
CA SER A 351 0.24 -7.68 11.78
C SER A 351 0.32 -6.26 12.35
N TRP A 352 -0.83 -5.58 12.41
CA TRP A 352 -0.97 -4.27 13.05
C TRP A 352 -0.54 -4.31 14.52
N ASN A 353 -0.86 -5.41 15.24
CA ASN A 353 -0.47 -5.59 16.63
C ASN A 353 1.06 -5.55 16.80
N ASN A 354 1.79 -6.31 15.96
CA ASN A 354 3.26 -6.34 16.02
C ASN A 354 3.86 -5.00 15.61
N PHE A 355 3.28 -4.32 14.62
CA PHE A 355 3.66 -2.98 14.22
C PHE A 355 3.53 -1.98 15.38
N CYS A 356 2.34 -1.93 16.00
CA CYS A 356 2.08 -1.01 17.10
C CYS A 356 2.93 -1.33 18.34
N LYS A 357 3.13 -2.61 18.67
CA LYS A 357 4.06 -2.99 19.75
C LYS A 357 5.48 -2.49 19.52
N SER A 358 5.97 -2.55 18.27
CA SER A 358 7.30 -2.06 17.92
C SER A 358 7.37 -0.52 17.94
N LEU A 359 6.31 0.15 17.48
CA LEU A 359 6.21 1.61 17.52
C LEU A 359 6.17 2.16 18.95
N LEU A 360 5.50 1.46 19.87
CA LEU A 360 5.34 1.88 21.26
C LEU A 360 6.61 1.66 22.12
N LYS A 361 7.60 0.92 21.63
CA LYS A 361 8.91 0.74 22.29
C LYS A 361 9.88 1.92 22.01
N LEU A 362 9.53 2.85 21.11
CA LEU A 362 10.35 4.02 20.82
C LEU A 362 10.34 5.04 21.97
#